data_e2b8cc09affccc1302ae0f858c2b4b5d
#
_entry.id   e2b8cc09affccc1302ae0f858c2b4b5d
#
_cell.length_a   1.000
_cell.length_b   1.000
_cell.length_c   1.000
_cell.angle_alpha   90.00
_cell.angle_beta   90.00
_cell.angle_gamma   90.00
#
_symmetry.space_group_name_H-M   'P 1'
#
loop_
_entity.id
_entity.type
_entity.pdbx_description
1 polymer ?
#
loop_
_entity_poly.entity_id
_entity_poly.type
_entity_poly.pdbx_seq_one_letter_code
_entity_poly.pdbx_strand_id
1 'polypeptide(L)'
;MNPLENRRFLLQRRPHGTPQRDDFHLETGAVPAAPQGGMVVRNHFISLDPAQRGWMDDAPSYMPPIALGDAVRATTVGRVHESRNPDFAVGDWVLGLNAIEDYSVVTPGGFTSKIDVSIVDSPSRYLSAVGAVGLTAYFGLTDAAAPRAGETLLVTGAAGAVGSMVGQIGKILGLRVIGIAGGAEKCRRLVQDYSFDMAIDYKDAHGAKPVDALSAEIAAAAPQGVDILFENVGGDVMDAVLMNLALHARVVLCGLISEYNAPEKIGIRNLWQVIVKQATIKGFLIAGYVPRFAEGGAAVAQWIGEGRLRVDEDIQHGLENAYDAFMRLFTGANTGKLVLAVE
;
A
#
# COMPACT_ATOMS: atom_id res chain seq x y z
N MET A 1 0.11 21.76 34.53
CA MET A 1 -0.18 20.94 33.33
C MET A 1 0.90 19.90 33.23
N ASN A 2 0.57 18.61 33.10
CA ASN A 2 1.59 17.63 32.78
C ASN A 2 2.25 18.03 31.47
N PRO A 3 3.58 17.90 31.32
CA PRO A 3 4.23 18.14 30.04
C PRO A 3 3.62 17.24 29.00
N LEU A 4 3.51 17.73 27.78
CA LEU A 4 3.08 16.91 26.65
C LEU A 4 4.12 15.82 26.41
N GLU A 5 3.65 14.59 26.22
CA GLU A 5 4.48 13.42 25.99
C GLU A 5 4.45 13.02 24.51
N ASN A 6 5.57 12.53 24.01
CA ASN A 6 5.71 11.95 22.68
C ASN A 6 5.96 10.45 22.83
N ARG A 7 4.99 9.63 22.47
CA ARG A 7 5.16 8.18 22.36
C ARG A 7 5.73 7.87 20.98
N ARG A 8 6.73 7.00 20.91
CA ARG A 8 7.47 6.66 19.71
C ARG A 8 7.58 5.13 19.56
N PHE A 9 7.20 4.58 18.44
CA PHE A 9 7.33 3.15 18.17
C PHE A 9 8.67 2.89 17.46
N LEU A 10 9.68 2.50 18.27
CA LEU A 10 11.07 2.38 17.83
C LEU A 10 11.37 0.99 17.28
N LEU A 11 12.23 0.94 16.24
CA LEU A 11 12.86 -0.30 15.79
C LEU A 11 14.04 -0.62 16.69
N GLN A 12 13.88 -1.58 17.59
CA GLN A 12 14.91 -1.96 18.56
C GLN A 12 15.86 -3.03 18.01
N ARG A 13 15.33 -3.94 17.20
CA ARG A 13 16.06 -5.06 16.56
C ARG A 13 15.55 -5.24 15.15
N ARG A 14 16.42 -5.62 14.22
CA ARG A 14 16.00 -5.95 12.85
C ARG A 14 15.24 -7.26 12.84
N PRO A 15 13.99 -7.30 12.30
CA PRO A 15 13.22 -8.52 12.22
C PRO A 15 13.89 -9.57 11.32
N HIS A 16 13.95 -10.80 11.78
CA HIS A 16 14.37 -11.95 10.99
C HIS A 16 13.15 -12.78 10.61
N GLY A 17 12.71 -12.70 9.35
CA GLY A 17 11.41 -13.23 8.95
C GLY A 17 10.26 -12.32 9.38
N THR A 18 9.20 -12.92 9.90
CA THR A 18 8.03 -12.18 10.41
C THR A 18 8.42 -11.35 11.64
N PRO A 19 8.14 -10.03 11.66
CA PRO A 19 8.44 -9.19 12.81
C PRO A 19 7.82 -9.72 14.10
N GLN A 20 8.59 -9.67 15.18
CA GLN A 20 8.14 -10.05 16.52
C GLN A 20 7.96 -8.80 17.38
N ARG A 21 7.13 -8.89 18.42
CA ARG A 21 6.89 -7.76 19.32
C ARG A 21 8.18 -7.19 19.90
N ASP A 22 9.13 -8.07 20.25
CA ASP A 22 10.44 -7.70 20.82
C ASP A 22 11.40 -7.06 19.80
N ASP A 23 11.04 -6.96 18.53
CA ASP A 23 11.80 -6.17 17.55
C ASP A 23 11.55 -4.68 17.71
N PHE A 24 10.53 -4.32 18.49
CA PHE A 24 10.08 -2.95 18.69
C PHE A 24 10.04 -2.56 20.16
N HIS A 25 10.10 -1.26 20.40
CA HIS A 25 9.94 -0.66 21.73
C HIS A 25 9.06 0.58 21.64
N LEU A 26 8.05 0.67 22.51
CA LEU A 26 7.26 1.89 22.67
C LEU A 26 7.93 2.77 23.74
N GLU A 27 8.58 3.83 23.31
CA GLU A 27 9.23 4.82 24.18
C GLU A 27 8.28 5.99 24.44
N THR A 28 8.34 6.56 25.64
CA THR A 28 7.67 7.82 25.97
C THR A 28 8.71 8.85 26.38
N GLY A 29 8.68 10.01 25.75
CA GLY A 29 9.61 11.11 26.00
C GLY A 29 8.93 12.48 25.91
N ALA A 30 9.73 13.54 26.02
CA ALA A 30 9.22 14.90 25.83
C ALA A 30 8.94 15.19 24.36
N VAL A 31 7.92 16.02 24.09
CA VAL A 31 7.68 16.55 22.74
C VAL A 31 8.88 17.43 22.35
N PRO A 32 9.53 17.16 21.20
CA PRO A 32 10.68 17.94 20.76
C PRO A 32 10.26 19.34 20.31
N ALA A 33 11.19 20.31 20.40
CA ALA A 33 10.97 21.66 19.85
C ALA A 33 11.19 21.70 18.34
N ALA A 34 10.49 22.60 17.64
CA ALA A 34 10.70 22.81 16.22
C ALA A 34 12.12 23.33 15.92
N PRO A 35 12.88 22.72 14.99
CA PRO A 35 14.15 23.25 14.54
C PRO A 35 13.98 24.51 13.69
N GLN A 36 15.03 25.29 13.55
CA GLN A 36 15.01 26.46 12.66
C GLN A 36 14.67 26.04 11.22
N GLY A 37 13.69 26.69 10.61
CA GLY A 37 13.16 26.34 9.28
C GLY A 37 12.31 25.06 9.24
N GLY A 38 12.05 24.43 10.39
CA GLY A 38 11.23 23.24 10.50
C GLY A 38 9.96 23.45 11.32
N MET A 39 9.31 22.34 11.63
CA MET A 39 8.08 22.30 12.43
C MET A 39 7.97 20.99 13.23
N VAL A 40 7.08 20.97 14.21
CA VAL A 40 6.62 19.77 14.90
C VAL A 40 5.18 19.52 14.46
N VAL A 41 4.91 18.32 13.99
CA VAL A 41 3.58 17.88 13.57
C VAL A 41 3.03 16.91 14.62
N ARG A 42 1.84 17.20 15.16
CA ARG A 42 1.06 16.21 15.90
C ARG A 42 0.39 15.30 14.89
N ASN A 43 0.79 14.02 14.88
CA ASN A 43 0.18 13.03 14.00
C ASN A 43 -1.24 12.70 14.50
N HIS A 44 -2.17 12.54 13.58
CA HIS A 44 -3.54 12.09 13.83
C HIS A 44 -3.80 10.73 13.19
N PHE A 45 -3.25 10.53 12.00
CA PHE A 45 -3.39 9.28 11.25
C PHE A 45 -2.03 8.86 10.70
N ILE A 46 -1.72 7.59 10.84
CA ILE A 46 -0.46 6.97 10.43
C ILE A 46 -0.78 5.85 9.45
N SER A 47 -0.12 5.85 8.30
CA SER A 47 -0.23 4.80 7.30
C SER A 47 0.55 3.57 7.74
N LEU A 48 -0.10 2.41 7.76
CA LEU A 48 0.59 1.14 7.90
C LEU A 48 0.62 0.45 6.55
N ASP A 49 1.84 0.17 6.07
CA ASP A 49 2.10 -0.32 4.73
C ASP A 49 3.08 -1.51 4.76
N PRO A 50 2.87 -2.55 3.93
CA PRO A 50 3.79 -3.69 3.87
C PRO A 50 5.25 -3.29 3.55
N ALA A 51 5.45 -2.21 2.79
CA ALA A 51 6.76 -1.69 2.41
C ALA A 51 7.65 -1.33 3.62
N GLN A 52 7.03 -0.94 4.75
CA GLN A 52 7.74 -0.63 5.99
C GLN A 52 8.59 -1.82 6.48
N ARG A 53 8.15 -3.05 6.22
CA ARG A 53 8.93 -4.25 6.55
C ARG A 53 10.30 -4.26 5.85
N GLY A 54 10.33 -3.93 4.55
CA GLY A 54 11.57 -3.86 3.79
C GLY A 54 12.49 -2.72 4.22
N TRP A 55 11.94 -1.64 4.80
CA TRP A 55 12.77 -0.54 5.32
C TRP A 55 13.43 -0.86 6.68
N MET A 56 13.03 -1.94 7.34
CA MET A 56 13.64 -2.44 8.57
C MET A 56 14.88 -3.30 8.31
N ASP A 57 15.07 -3.81 7.10
CA ASP A 57 16.25 -4.60 6.72
C ASP A 57 17.46 -3.68 6.47
N ASP A 58 18.66 -4.16 6.81
CA ASP A 58 19.91 -3.46 6.50
C ASP A 58 20.42 -3.87 5.11
N ALA A 59 19.67 -3.44 4.10
CA ALA A 59 19.93 -3.78 2.71
C ALA A 59 19.64 -2.58 1.79
N PRO A 60 20.34 -2.48 0.66
CA PRO A 60 20.04 -1.46 -0.36
C PRO A 60 18.58 -1.55 -0.83
N SER A 61 17.88 -0.40 -0.79
CA SER A 61 16.48 -0.28 -1.23
C SER A 61 16.25 1.12 -1.79
N TYR A 62 15.02 1.39 -2.27
CA TYR A 62 14.61 2.73 -2.69
C TYR A 62 14.49 3.75 -1.54
N MET A 63 14.51 3.27 -0.30
CA MET A 63 14.60 4.08 0.91
C MET A 63 15.79 3.61 1.77
N PRO A 64 16.48 4.53 2.46
CA PRO A 64 17.52 4.11 3.41
C PRO A 64 16.90 3.26 4.52
N PRO A 65 17.64 2.27 5.06
CA PRO A 65 17.21 1.50 6.21
C PRO A 65 16.80 2.38 7.40
N ILE A 66 15.82 1.93 8.17
CA ILE A 66 15.51 2.55 9.46
C ILE A 66 16.66 2.21 10.41
N ALA A 67 17.23 3.21 11.08
CA ALA A 67 18.27 2.96 12.07
C ALA A 67 17.68 2.30 13.34
N LEU A 68 18.48 1.46 14.00
CA LEU A 68 18.07 0.90 15.29
C LEU A 68 17.97 2.03 16.33
N GLY A 69 16.90 2.05 17.09
CA GLY A 69 16.56 3.12 18.02
C GLY A 69 15.76 4.27 17.41
N ASP A 70 15.59 4.31 16.09
CA ASP A 70 14.71 5.29 15.44
C ASP A 70 13.26 4.80 15.42
N ALA A 71 12.33 5.76 15.40
CA ALA A 71 10.92 5.46 15.21
C ALA A 71 10.67 4.89 13.80
N VAL A 72 9.80 3.88 13.71
CA VAL A 72 9.46 3.23 12.44
C VAL A 72 8.87 4.25 11.49
N ARG A 73 9.54 4.44 10.35
CA ARG A 73 9.13 5.39 9.31
C ARG A 73 7.75 5.07 8.77
N ALA A 74 6.90 6.11 8.63
CA ALA A 74 5.56 5.99 8.10
C ALA A 74 5.10 7.29 7.44
N THR A 75 4.21 7.19 6.47
CA THR A 75 3.46 8.37 6.00
C THR A 75 2.42 8.72 7.04
N THR A 76 2.32 10.00 7.40
CA THR A 76 1.34 10.47 8.38
C THR A 76 0.55 11.66 7.87
N VAL A 77 -0.64 11.81 8.43
CA VAL A 77 -1.46 13.04 8.34
C VAL A 77 -1.63 13.59 9.74
N GLY A 78 -1.28 14.85 9.90
CA GLY A 78 -1.31 15.51 11.21
C GLY A 78 -1.48 17.01 11.11
N ARG A 79 -1.44 17.68 12.25
CA ARG A 79 -1.51 19.15 12.35
C ARG A 79 -0.21 19.72 12.87
N VAL A 80 0.19 20.84 12.28
CA VAL A 80 1.35 21.59 12.79
C VAL A 80 1.08 22.03 14.24
N HIS A 81 1.90 21.52 15.15
CA HIS A 81 1.83 21.83 16.58
C HIS A 81 2.70 23.05 16.95
N GLU A 82 3.94 23.09 16.42
CA GLU A 82 4.87 24.20 16.55
C GLU A 82 5.54 24.42 15.20
N SER A 83 5.78 25.68 14.80
CA SER A 83 6.45 26.00 13.55
C SER A 83 7.48 27.10 13.71
N ARG A 84 8.64 26.89 13.05
CA ARG A 84 9.67 27.88 12.77
C ARG A 84 9.94 27.98 11.27
N ASN A 85 8.94 27.62 10.46
CA ASN A 85 8.93 27.70 9.02
C ASN A 85 7.82 28.67 8.57
N PRO A 86 8.12 29.69 7.74
CA PRO A 86 7.14 30.69 7.34
C PRO A 86 6.01 30.14 6.45
N ASP A 87 6.26 29.02 5.77
CA ASP A 87 5.28 28.42 4.84
C ASP A 87 4.24 27.53 5.55
N PHE A 88 4.46 27.18 6.84
CA PHE A 88 3.59 26.29 7.62
C PHE A 88 3.17 26.96 8.92
N ALA A 89 1.90 27.29 9.06
CA ALA A 89 1.35 27.87 10.28
C ALA A 89 0.89 26.78 11.27
N VAL A 90 0.91 27.11 12.57
CA VAL A 90 0.32 26.25 13.61
C VAL A 90 -1.15 25.99 13.28
N GLY A 91 -1.55 24.72 13.30
CA GLY A 91 -2.89 24.28 12.97
C GLY A 91 -3.10 23.86 11.51
N ASP A 92 -2.16 24.13 10.60
CA ASP A 92 -2.20 23.61 9.24
C ASP A 92 -2.23 22.09 9.23
N TRP A 93 -3.03 21.50 8.37
CA TRP A 93 -2.98 20.06 8.10
C TRP A 93 -1.87 19.76 7.11
N VAL A 94 -1.08 18.72 7.42
CA VAL A 94 0.06 18.30 6.60
C VAL A 94 0.07 16.80 6.39
N LEU A 95 0.48 16.39 5.19
CA LEU A 95 0.87 15.04 4.82
C LEU A 95 2.40 15.01 4.76
N GLY A 96 3.03 13.99 5.35
CA GLY A 96 4.48 13.86 5.32
C GLY A 96 4.95 12.42 5.49
N LEU A 97 6.19 12.15 5.07
CA LEU A 97 6.88 10.92 5.39
C LEU A 97 7.60 11.12 6.75
N ASN A 98 6.93 10.74 7.80
CA ASN A 98 7.33 10.91 9.19
C ASN A 98 7.60 9.54 9.85
N ALA A 99 7.05 9.30 11.06
CA ALA A 99 7.22 8.04 11.77
C ALA A 99 5.94 7.64 12.55
N ILE A 100 5.95 6.42 13.09
CA ILE A 100 4.92 5.92 14.00
C ILE A 100 5.21 6.51 15.39
N GLU A 101 4.68 7.70 15.64
CA GLU A 101 4.87 8.49 16.86
C GLU A 101 3.76 9.55 16.99
N ASP A 102 3.55 10.10 18.21
CA ASP A 102 2.54 11.14 18.41
C ASP A 102 2.95 12.48 17.78
N TYR A 103 4.23 12.85 17.90
CA TYR A 103 4.77 14.12 17.39
C TYR A 103 6.03 13.88 16.58
N SER A 104 6.02 14.31 15.34
CA SER A 104 7.18 14.22 14.45
C SER A 104 7.86 15.57 14.24
N VAL A 105 9.19 15.59 14.33
CA VAL A 105 9.99 16.73 13.88
C VAL A 105 10.13 16.67 12.36
N VAL A 106 9.74 17.73 11.70
CA VAL A 106 9.72 17.80 10.25
C VAL A 106 10.52 19.00 9.75
N THR A 107 11.50 18.75 8.90
CA THR A 107 12.09 19.78 8.03
C THR A 107 11.42 19.64 6.67
N PRO A 108 10.58 20.59 6.24
CA PRO A 108 9.82 20.47 5.01
C PRO A 108 10.70 20.26 3.78
N GLY A 109 10.23 19.42 2.88
CA GLY A 109 10.89 19.02 1.65
C GLY A 109 10.34 17.66 1.17
N GLY A 110 10.67 17.25 -0.04
CA GLY A 110 10.30 15.95 -0.58
C GLY A 110 8.79 15.68 -0.56
N PHE A 111 8.34 14.81 0.33
CA PHE A 111 6.94 14.40 0.43
C PHE A 111 6.09 15.20 1.42
N THR A 112 6.63 16.27 2.03
CA THR A 112 5.87 17.09 2.97
C THR A 112 5.04 18.13 2.22
N SER A 113 3.73 18.15 2.45
CA SER A 113 2.80 19.11 1.81
C SER A 113 1.67 19.50 2.75
N LYS A 114 1.20 20.75 2.61
CA LYS A 114 -0.11 21.13 3.16
C LYS A 114 -1.20 20.39 2.40
N ILE A 115 -2.24 20.02 3.12
CA ILE A 115 -3.42 19.35 2.56
C ILE A 115 -4.69 20.12 2.91
N ASP A 116 -5.63 20.11 1.97
CA ASP A 116 -6.97 20.67 2.17
C ASP A 116 -7.92 19.56 2.61
N VAL A 117 -8.18 19.49 3.91
CA VAL A 117 -9.10 18.48 4.46
C VAL A 117 -10.57 18.76 4.21
N SER A 118 -10.91 19.93 3.64
CA SER A 118 -12.31 20.27 3.32
C SER A 118 -12.86 19.52 2.10
N ILE A 119 -11.97 18.97 1.27
CA ILE A 119 -12.32 18.23 0.04
C ILE A 119 -12.50 16.71 0.26
N VAL A 120 -12.33 16.23 1.49
CA VAL A 120 -12.46 14.83 1.87
C VAL A 120 -13.36 14.68 3.10
N ASP A 121 -13.97 13.51 3.27
CA ASP A 121 -14.80 13.16 4.42
C ASP A 121 -13.99 12.91 5.70
N SER A 122 -12.73 12.53 5.56
CA SER A 122 -11.76 12.33 6.65
C SER A 122 -10.36 12.70 6.19
N PRO A 123 -9.51 13.31 7.05
CA PRO A 123 -8.11 13.56 6.73
C PRO A 123 -7.31 12.27 6.40
N SER A 124 -7.73 11.10 6.91
CA SER A 124 -7.13 9.79 6.60
C SER A 124 -7.15 9.45 5.11
N ARG A 125 -8.07 10.05 4.31
CA ARG A 125 -8.14 9.86 2.86
C ARG A 125 -6.84 10.24 2.15
N TYR A 126 -6.03 11.10 2.73
CA TYR A 126 -4.70 11.43 2.23
C TYR A 126 -3.67 10.31 2.44
N LEU A 127 -3.99 9.29 3.26
CA LEU A 127 -3.19 8.06 3.38
C LEU A 127 -3.72 6.93 2.50
N SER A 128 -4.91 7.07 1.94
CA SER A 128 -5.58 6.06 1.13
C SER A 128 -5.89 6.58 -0.28
N ALA A 129 -7.08 7.14 -0.45
CA ALA A 129 -7.69 7.46 -1.74
C ALA A 129 -6.90 8.48 -2.57
N VAL A 130 -6.64 9.65 -2.00
CA VAL A 130 -5.98 10.78 -2.71
C VAL A 130 -4.48 10.87 -2.40
N GLY A 131 -3.95 9.92 -1.64
CA GLY A 131 -2.54 9.80 -1.30
C GLY A 131 -1.80 8.74 -2.11
N ALA A 132 -0.65 8.31 -1.57
CA ALA A 132 0.26 7.38 -2.28
C ALA A 132 -0.43 6.09 -2.74
N VAL A 133 -1.40 5.55 -2.01
CA VAL A 133 -2.12 4.31 -2.37
C VAL A 133 -2.96 4.50 -3.63
N GLY A 134 -3.82 5.53 -3.66
CA GLY A 134 -4.64 5.80 -4.83
C GLY A 134 -3.82 6.21 -6.05
N LEU A 135 -2.77 7.00 -5.84
CA LEU A 135 -1.84 7.39 -6.90
C LEU A 135 -1.06 6.18 -7.45
N THR A 136 -0.69 5.22 -6.58
CA THR A 136 -0.08 3.95 -7.00
C THR A 136 -1.03 3.16 -7.89
N ALA A 137 -2.30 3.04 -7.50
CA ALA A 137 -3.30 2.36 -8.32
C ALA A 137 -3.52 3.08 -9.66
N TYR A 138 -3.64 4.41 -9.63
CA TYR A 138 -3.84 5.23 -10.82
C TYR A 138 -2.69 5.11 -11.82
N PHE A 139 -1.49 5.52 -11.44
CA PHE A 139 -0.34 5.54 -12.36
C PHE A 139 0.17 4.14 -12.71
N GLY A 140 0.12 3.20 -11.77
CA GLY A 140 0.49 1.81 -12.03
C GLY A 140 -0.38 1.17 -13.10
N LEU A 141 -1.68 1.48 -13.12
CA LEU A 141 -2.56 0.96 -14.16
C LEU A 141 -2.55 1.83 -15.41
N THR A 142 -2.77 3.15 -15.30
CA THR A 142 -2.98 4.01 -16.47
C THR A 142 -1.70 4.27 -17.27
N ASP A 143 -0.55 4.36 -16.60
CA ASP A 143 0.73 4.73 -17.23
C ASP A 143 1.68 3.53 -17.35
N ALA A 144 1.90 2.76 -16.27
CA ALA A 144 2.84 1.65 -16.32
C ALA A 144 2.30 0.46 -17.13
N ALA A 145 1.01 0.11 -16.98
CA ALA A 145 0.34 -0.94 -17.74
C ALA A 145 -0.20 -0.46 -19.08
N ALA A 146 -0.58 0.81 -19.22
CA ALA A 146 -1.16 1.42 -20.40
C ALA A 146 -2.30 0.55 -21.00
N PRO A 147 -3.43 0.37 -20.28
CA PRO A 147 -4.47 -0.58 -20.63
C PRO A 147 -5.29 -0.14 -21.85
N ARG A 148 -5.90 -1.12 -22.52
CA ARG A 148 -6.87 -0.90 -23.60
C ARG A 148 -8.21 -1.50 -23.19
N ALA A 149 -9.30 -0.81 -23.48
CA ALA A 149 -10.65 -1.32 -23.19
C ALA A 149 -10.85 -2.73 -23.80
N GLY A 150 -11.48 -3.61 -23.03
CA GLY A 150 -11.70 -5.00 -23.40
C GLY A 150 -10.58 -5.98 -23.00
N GLU A 151 -9.40 -5.49 -22.60
CA GLU A 151 -8.34 -6.37 -22.09
C GLU A 151 -8.70 -6.99 -20.74
N THR A 152 -8.11 -8.14 -20.43
CA THR A 152 -8.26 -8.84 -19.17
C THR A 152 -7.15 -8.38 -18.20
N LEU A 153 -7.56 -7.69 -17.13
CA LEU A 153 -6.72 -7.32 -15.99
C LEU A 153 -6.87 -8.35 -14.87
N LEU A 154 -5.76 -8.94 -14.43
CA LEU A 154 -5.71 -9.73 -13.22
C LEU A 154 -4.94 -8.96 -12.15
N VAL A 155 -5.50 -8.88 -10.93
CA VAL A 155 -4.93 -8.19 -9.79
C VAL A 155 -4.65 -9.19 -8.69
N THR A 156 -3.39 -9.29 -8.24
CA THR A 156 -3.05 -10.07 -7.04
C THR A 156 -3.11 -9.19 -5.80
N GLY A 157 -3.39 -9.77 -4.62
CA GLY A 157 -3.66 -8.98 -3.42
C GLY A 157 -4.84 -8.02 -3.61
N ALA A 158 -5.83 -8.45 -4.42
CA ALA A 158 -6.90 -7.60 -4.94
C ALA A 158 -7.78 -6.96 -3.85
N ALA A 159 -7.91 -7.58 -2.67
CA ALA A 159 -8.69 -7.03 -1.55
C ALA A 159 -7.87 -6.07 -0.66
N GLY A 160 -6.59 -5.84 -0.96
CA GLY A 160 -5.74 -4.87 -0.28
C GLY A 160 -6.00 -3.43 -0.75
N ALA A 161 -5.31 -2.48 -0.12
CA ALA A 161 -5.50 -1.06 -0.36
C ALA A 161 -5.30 -0.66 -1.84
N VAL A 162 -4.16 -1.03 -2.43
CA VAL A 162 -3.85 -0.75 -3.84
C VAL A 162 -4.71 -1.61 -4.76
N GLY A 163 -4.76 -2.94 -4.51
CA GLY A 163 -5.41 -3.89 -5.41
C GLY A 163 -6.89 -3.62 -5.62
N SER A 164 -7.63 -3.25 -4.57
CA SER A 164 -9.05 -2.92 -4.68
C SER A 164 -9.32 -1.68 -5.54
N MET A 165 -8.43 -0.70 -5.47
CA MET A 165 -8.53 0.50 -6.31
C MET A 165 -8.13 0.21 -7.75
N VAL A 166 -7.07 -0.56 -7.98
CA VAL A 166 -6.62 -0.96 -9.33
C VAL A 166 -7.74 -1.64 -10.09
N GLY A 167 -8.42 -2.60 -9.45
CA GLY A 167 -9.52 -3.31 -10.12
C GLY A 167 -10.70 -2.40 -10.46
N GLN A 168 -11.11 -1.52 -9.55
CA GLN A 168 -12.17 -0.56 -9.79
C GLN A 168 -11.79 0.44 -10.90
N ILE A 169 -10.56 0.96 -10.90
CA ILE A 169 -10.05 1.80 -11.99
C ILE A 169 -10.06 1.01 -13.31
N GLY A 170 -9.68 -0.27 -13.28
CA GLY A 170 -9.81 -1.17 -14.43
C GLY A 170 -11.23 -1.25 -14.97
N LYS A 171 -12.24 -1.36 -14.10
CA LYS A 171 -13.66 -1.31 -14.50
C LYS A 171 -14.04 0.03 -15.12
N ILE A 172 -13.56 1.14 -14.54
CA ILE A 172 -13.78 2.50 -15.07
C ILE A 172 -13.22 2.63 -16.49
N LEU A 173 -12.07 1.98 -16.76
CA LEU A 173 -11.41 1.98 -18.07
C LEU A 173 -11.93 0.93 -19.04
N GLY A 174 -12.97 0.17 -18.68
CA GLY A 174 -13.61 -0.82 -19.55
C GLY A 174 -12.86 -2.15 -19.67
N LEU A 175 -12.05 -2.51 -18.66
CA LEU A 175 -11.35 -3.79 -18.60
C LEU A 175 -12.26 -4.88 -18.03
N ARG A 176 -11.96 -6.13 -18.40
CA ARG A 176 -12.43 -7.31 -17.69
C ARG A 176 -11.49 -7.56 -16.51
N VAL A 177 -12.01 -7.54 -15.29
CA VAL A 177 -11.20 -7.52 -14.06
C VAL A 177 -11.39 -8.81 -13.25
N ILE A 178 -10.28 -9.50 -12.98
CA ILE A 178 -10.20 -10.69 -12.16
C ILE A 178 -9.34 -10.36 -10.94
N GLY A 179 -9.82 -10.65 -9.73
CA GLY A 179 -9.06 -10.45 -8.50
C GLY A 179 -8.64 -11.76 -7.85
N ILE A 180 -7.41 -11.85 -7.37
CA ILE A 180 -6.96 -12.94 -6.48
C ILE A 180 -6.88 -12.40 -5.06
N ALA A 181 -7.60 -13.05 -4.13
CA ALA A 181 -7.60 -12.70 -2.71
C ALA A 181 -7.65 -13.96 -1.83
N GLY A 182 -7.43 -13.83 -0.53
CA GLY A 182 -7.48 -14.96 0.39
C GLY A 182 -8.75 -14.96 1.23
N GLY A 183 -9.57 -16.01 1.05
CA GLY A 183 -10.80 -16.23 1.77
C GLY A 183 -12.06 -15.77 1.04
N ALA A 184 -13.13 -16.57 1.17
CA ALA A 184 -14.38 -16.38 0.46
C ALA A 184 -15.01 -15.00 0.67
N GLU A 185 -14.89 -14.43 1.88
CA GLU A 185 -15.45 -13.11 2.20
C GLU A 185 -14.75 -11.99 1.39
N LYS A 186 -13.43 -12.05 1.28
CA LYS A 186 -12.69 -11.08 0.45
C LYS A 186 -13.05 -11.22 -1.03
N CYS A 187 -13.17 -12.45 -1.54
CA CYS A 187 -13.60 -12.71 -2.91
C CYS A 187 -15.02 -12.19 -3.17
N ARG A 188 -15.96 -12.42 -2.24
CA ARG A 188 -17.31 -11.88 -2.32
C ARG A 188 -17.29 -10.34 -2.42
N ARG A 189 -16.51 -9.66 -1.58
CA ARG A 189 -16.40 -8.19 -1.60
C ARG A 189 -15.83 -7.66 -2.90
N LEU A 190 -14.85 -8.34 -3.51
CA LEU A 190 -14.33 -7.93 -4.82
C LEU A 190 -15.44 -7.83 -5.85
N VAL A 191 -16.31 -8.84 -5.92
CA VAL A 191 -17.39 -8.88 -6.91
C VAL A 191 -18.54 -7.95 -6.55
N GLN A 192 -19.01 -8.00 -5.30
CA GLN A 192 -20.23 -7.29 -4.90
C GLN A 192 -19.99 -5.82 -4.55
N ASP A 193 -18.86 -5.50 -3.90
CA ASP A 193 -18.60 -4.15 -3.40
C ASP A 193 -17.71 -3.33 -4.34
N TYR A 194 -16.81 -3.99 -5.11
CA TYR A 194 -15.83 -3.32 -5.98
C TYR A 194 -16.02 -3.61 -7.48
N SER A 195 -17.11 -4.31 -7.85
CA SER A 195 -17.52 -4.55 -9.25
C SER A 195 -16.50 -5.31 -10.09
N PHE A 196 -15.64 -6.12 -9.49
CA PHE A 196 -14.81 -7.07 -10.23
C PHE A 196 -15.70 -8.07 -10.97
N ASP A 197 -15.29 -8.49 -12.16
CA ASP A 197 -16.06 -9.47 -12.92
C ASP A 197 -15.96 -10.88 -12.30
N MET A 198 -14.79 -11.20 -11.71
CA MET A 198 -14.54 -12.48 -11.04
C MET A 198 -13.54 -12.30 -9.89
N ALA A 199 -13.63 -13.21 -8.92
CA ALA A 199 -12.65 -13.33 -7.86
C ALA A 199 -12.25 -14.80 -7.67
N ILE A 200 -10.96 -15.04 -7.44
CA ILE A 200 -10.37 -16.35 -7.20
C ILE A 200 -9.81 -16.35 -5.78
N ASP A 201 -10.24 -17.31 -4.97
CA ASP A 201 -9.64 -17.57 -3.66
C ASP A 201 -8.38 -18.42 -3.86
N TYR A 202 -7.20 -17.85 -3.51
CA TYR A 202 -5.96 -18.61 -3.60
C TYR A 202 -5.78 -19.64 -2.45
N LYS A 203 -6.72 -19.69 -1.51
CA LYS A 203 -6.74 -20.62 -0.39
C LYS A 203 -7.82 -21.68 -0.58
N ASP A 204 -7.60 -22.82 0.04
CA ASP A 204 -8.59 -23.85 0.28
C ASP A 204 -8.65 -24.23 1.78
N ALA A 205 -9.30 -25.33 2.11
CA ALA A 205 -9.41 -25.81 3.49
C ALA A 205 -8.05 -26.20 4.12
N HIS A 206 -7.00 -26.38 3.32
CA HIS A 206 -5.67 -26.80 3.73
C HIS A 206 -4.63 -25.67 3.71
N GLY A 207 -4.99 -24.46 3.28
CA GLY A 207 -4.10 -23.30 3.18
C GLY A 207 -4.01 -22.74 1.76
N ALA A 208 -2.81 -22.33 1.33
CA ALA A 208 -2.62 -21.87 -0.05
C ALA A 208 -2.71 -23.03 -1.04
N LYS A 209 -3.45 -22.85 -2.12
CA LYS A 209 -3.56 -23.83 -3.20
C LYS A 209 -2.22 -24.08 -3.87
N PRO A 210 -1.92 -25.33 -4.32
CA PRO A 210 -0.80 -25.59 -5.20
C PRO A 210 -0.84 -24.72 -6.47
N VAL A 211 0.33 -24.37 -7.00
CA VAL A 211 0.47 -23.50 -8.19
C VAL A 211 -0.35 -23.99 -9.37
N ASP A 212 -0.32 -25.30 -9.65
CA ASP A 212 -1.04 -25.89 -10.81
C ASP A 212 -2.58 -25.80 -10.62
N ALA A 213 -3.07 -26.00 -9.40
CA ALA A 213 -4.49 -25.88 -9.10
C ALA A 213 -4.97 -24.42 -9.25
N LEU A 214 -4.21 -23.46 -8.71
CA LEU A 214 -4.51 -22.04 -8.88
C LEU A 214 -4.41 -21.62 -10.35
N SER A 215 -3.41 -22.11 -11.08
CA SER A 215 -3.23 -21.85 -12.52
C SER A 215 -4.43 -22.36 -13.33
N ALA A 216 -4.96 -23.53 -13.01
CA ALA A 216 -6.15 -24.08 -13.70
C ALA A 216 -7.40 -23.20 -13.48
N GLU A 217 -7.60 -22.67 -12.27
CA GLU A 217 -8.70 -21.76 -12.00
C GLU A 217 -8.53 -20.42 -12.75
N ILE A 218 -7.28 -19.91 -12.84
CA ILE A 218 -6.97 -18.70 -13.64
C ILE A 218 -7.23 -18.95 -15.12
N ALA A 219 -6.84 -20.12 -15.68
CA ALA A 219 -7.11 -20.49 -17.06
C ALA A 219 -8.61 -20.52 -17.36
N ALA A 220 -9.41 -21.07 -16.44
CA ALA A 220 -10.87 -21.09 -16.57
C ALA A 220 -11.48 -19.68 -16.50
N ALA A 221 -10.94 -18.82 -15.63
CA ALA A 221 -11.36 -17.43 -15.48
C ALA A 221 -10.92 -16.53 -16.63
N ALA A 222 -9.77 -16.79 -17.26
CA ALA A 222 -9.19 -16.02 -18.35
C ALA A 222 -8.85 -16.92 -19.56
N PRO A 223 -9.83 -17.47 -20.29
CA PRO A 223 -9.59 -18.46 -21.35
C PRO A 223 -8.77 -17.92 -22.55
N GLN A 224 -8.70 -16.60 -22.70
CA GLN A 224 -7.86 -15.95 -23.72
C GLN A 224 -6.50 -15.48 -23.16
N GLY A 225 -6.25 -15.74 -21.87
CA GLY A 225 -5.08 -15.30 -21.12
C GLY A 225 -5.27 -13.95 -20.45
N VAL A 226 -4.28 -13.60 -19.63
CA VAL A 226 -4.20 -12.35 -18.85
C VAL A 226 -3.38 -11.34 -19.64
N ASP A 227 -3.99 -10.23 -20.07
CA ASP A 227 -3.31 -9.16 -20.82
C ASP A 227 -2.48 -8.28 -19.89
N ILE A 228 -3.00 -8.03 -18.69
CA ILE A 228 -2.36 -7.20 -17.68
C ILE A 228 -2.36 -7.93 -16.35
N LEU A 229 -1.17 -8.14 -15.76
CA LEU A 229 -1.02 -8.54 -14.38
C LEU A 229 -0.59 -7.33 -13.56
N PHE A 230 -1.42 -6.92 -12.59
CA PHE A 230 -1.00 -5.98 -11.56
C PHE A 230 -0.60 -6.75 -10.30
N GLU A 231 0.71 -6.80 -10.05
CA GLU A 231 1.30 -7.74 -9.10
C GLU A 231 1.64 -7.06 -7.77
N ASN A 232 1.09 -7.62 -6.68
CA ASN A 232 1.34 -7.16 -5.31
C ASN A 232 1.86 -8.27 -4.37
N VAL A 233 1.86 -9.53 -4.80
CA VAL A 233 2.03 -10.70 -3.90
C VAL A 233 3.36 -11.42 -4.12
N GLY A 234 3.70 -11.78 -5.35
CA GLY A 234 4.87 -12.60 -5.67
C GLY A 234 4.65 -14.11 -5.43
N GLY A 235 5.75 -14.84 -5.35
CA GLY A 235 5.77 -16.26 -5.02
C GLY A 235 4.85 -17.14 -5.87
N ASP A 236 4.23 -18.13 -5.24
CA ASP A 236 3.37 -19.13 -5.89
C ASP A 236 2.17 -18.51 -6.63
N VAL A 237 1.62 -17.43 -6.09
CA VAL A 237 0.48 -16.74 -6.74
C VAL A 237 0.92 -16.14 -8.06
N MET A 238 2.04 -15.40 -8.08
CA MET A 238 2.58 -14.85 -9.32
C MET A 238 2.95 -15.95 -10.32
N ASP A 239 3.59 -17.02 -9.86
CA ASP A 239 3.97 -18.16 -10.70
C ASP A 239 2.75 -18.79 -11.39
N ALA A 240 1.61 -18.93 -10.68
CA ALA A 240 0.37 -19.43 -11.25
C ALA A 240 -0.20 -18.48 -12.34
N VAL A 241 -0.11 -17.16 -12.13
CA VAL A 241 -0.57 -16.19 -13.12
C VAL A 241 0.31 -16.17 -14.37
N LEU A 242 1.63 -16.28 -14.22
CA LEU A 242 2.57 -16.28 -15.33
C LEU A 242 2.29 -17.42 -16.35
N MET A 243 1.80 -18.56 -15.89
CA MET A 243 1.38 -19.67 -16.77
C MET A 243 0.20 -19.31 -17.66
N ASN A 244 -0.56 -18.28 -17.33
CA ASN A 244 -1.81 -17.88 -17.97
C ASN A 244 -1.75 -16.53 -18.70
N LEU A 245 -0.57 -15.99 -18.96
CA LEU A 245 -0.41 -14.73 -19.68
C LEU A 245 -0.92 -14.82 -21.13
N ALA A 246 -1.54 -13.76 -21.60
CA ALA A 246 -1.80 -13.56 -23.03
C ALA A 246 -0.50 -13.23 -23.79
N LEU A 247 -0.52 -13.28 -25.10
CA LEU A 247 0.59 -12.82 -25.93
C LEU A 247 0.76 -11.29 -25.76
N HIS A 248 2.00 -10.84 -25.55
CA HIS A 248 2.36 -9.44 -25.29
C HIS A 248 1.78 -8.88 -23.99
N ALA A 249 1.53 -9.73 -23.00
CA ALA A 249 1.06 -9.32 -21.69
C ALA A 249 2.03 -8.34 -21.01
N ARG A 250 1.49 -7.51 -20.13
CA ARG A 250 2.23 -6.53 -19.33
C ARG A 250 2.07 -6.85 -17.84
N VAL A 251 3.19 -7.05 -17.17
CA VAL A 251 3.24 -7.29 -15.73
C VAL A 251 3.77 -6.04 -15.05
N VAL A 252 2.96 -5.40 -14.22
CA VAL A 252 3.36 -4.29 -13.36
C VAL A 252 3.70 -4.83 -11.99
N LEU A 253 4.99 -4.80 -11.62
CA LEU A 253 5.47 -5.20 -10.30
C LEU A 253 5.35 -4.02 -9.34
N CYS A 254 4.32 -4.02 -8.51
CA CYS A 254 4.05 -3.01 -7.49
C CYS A 254 4.55 -3.47 -6.10
N GLY A 255 4.42 -4.75 -5.79
CA GLY A 255 4.83 -5.33 -4.52
C GLY A 255 4.98 -6.83 -4.56
N LEU A 256 5.69 -7.39 -3.57
CA LEU A 256 5.94 -8.82 -3.43
C LEU A 256 5.73 -9.22 -1.96
N ILE A 257 4.51 -9.01 -1.43
CA ILE A 257 4.25 -9.14 0.02
C ILE A 257 4.54 -10.54 0.58
N SER A 258 4.43 -11.59 -0.24
CA SER A 258 4.78 -12.96 0.16
C SER A 258 6.27 -13.14 0.47
N GLU A 259 7.10 -12.26 -0.09
CA GLU A 259 8.56 -12.31 0.04
C GLU A 259 9.09 -11.44 1.19
N TYR A 260 8.28 -10.49 1.72
CA TYR A 260 8.78 -9.51 2.69
C TYR A 260 9.21 -10.14 4.01
N ASN A 261 8.49 -11.17 4.45
CA ASN A 261 8.81 -11.92 5.67
C ASN A 261 9.49 -13.26 5.39
N ALA A 262 9.78 -13.58 4.14
CA ALA A 262 10.46 -14.82 3.79
C ALA A 262 11.94 -14.78 4.23
N PRO A 263 12.41 -15.75 5.01
CA PRO A 263 13.81 -15.80 5.43
C PRO A 263 14.76 -16.01 4.24
N GLU A 264 14.28 -16.68 3.20
CA GLU A 264 14.97 -16.88 1.93
C GLU A 264 14.07 -16.43 0.78
N LYS A 265 14.64 -15.74 -0.19
CA LYS A 265 13.91 -15.31 -1.38
C LYS A 265 13.68 -16.50 -2.31
N ILE A 266 12.41 -16.80 -2.57
CA ILE A 266 12.05 -17.95 -3.44
C ILE A 266 12.28 -17.59 -4.92
N GLY A 267 12.03 -16.35 -5.29
CA GLY A 267 12.10 -15.87 -6.68
C GLY A 267 10.95 -16.38 -7.55
N ILE A 268 11.04 -16.10 -8.85
CA ILE A 268 10.03 -16.45 -9.86
C ILE A 268 10.50 -17.70 -10.60
N ARG A 269 9.71 -18.78 -10.57
CA ARG A 269 10.05 -20.08 -11.22
C ARG A 269 9.59 -20.13 -12.66
N ASN A 270 8.43 -19.51 -12.98
CA ASN A 270 7.80 -19.58 -14.30
C ASN A 270 8.22 -18.42 -15.24
N LEU A 271 9.38 -17.83 -15.04
CA LEU A 271 9.89 -16.71 -15.83
C LEU A 271 10.03 -17.05 -17.34
N TRP A 272 10.17 -18.35 -17.69
CA TRP A 272 10.16 -18.80 -19.09
C TRP A 272 8.91 -18.34 -19.86
N GLN A 273 7.76 -18.24 -19.20
CA GLN A 273 6.52 -17.78 -19.81
C GLN A 273 6.60 -16.35 -20.36
N VAL A 274 7.44 -15.50 -19.77
CA VAL A 274 7.68 -14.15 -20.27
C VAL A 274 8.27 -14.17 -21.68
N ILE A 275 9.16 -15.10 -21.96
CA ILE A 275 9.73 -15.31 -23.30
C ILE A 275 8.65 -15.85 -24.25
N VAL A 276 7.97 -16.93 -23.86
CA VAL A 276 6.95 -17.60 -24.68
C VAL A 276 5.82 -16.65 -25.09
N LYS A 277 5.43 -15.79 -24.17
CA LYS A 277 4.34 -14.82 -24.36
C LYS A 277 4.82 -13.45 -24.86
N GLN A 278 6.14 -13.27 -25.07
CA GLN A 278 6.74 -11.98 -25.43
C GLN A 278 6.25 -10.86 -24.49
N ALA A 279 6.08 -11.21 -23.20
CA ALA A 279 5.53 -10.32 -22.20
C ALA A 279 6.59 -9.34 -21.68
N THR A 280 6.15 -8.24 -21.10
CA THR A 280 7.00 -7.23 -20.44
C THR A 280 6.75 -7.27 -18.94
N ILE A 281 7.82 -7.27 -18.15
CA ILE A 281 7.75 -7.04 -16.70
C ILE A 281 8.34 -5.67 -16.41
N LYS A 282 7.55 -4.81 -15.75
CA LYS A 282 7.94 -3.45 -15.41
C LYS A 282 7.83 -3.22 -13.89
N GLY A 283 8.96 -2.92 -13.24
CA GLY A 283 8.95 -2.42 -11.87
C GLY A 283 8.29 -1.04 -11.79
N PHE A 284 7.48 -0.83 -10.77
CA PHE A 284 6.74 0.40 -10.57
C PHE A 284 7.00 0.98 -9.17
N LEU A 285 7.36 2.26 -9.11
CA LEU A 285 7.53 3.00 -7.87
C LEU A 285 6.85 4.37 -8.00
N ILE A 286 5.90 4.65 -7.10
CA ILE A 286 5.10 5.89 -7.14
C ILE A 286 5.95 7.17 -7.01
N ALA A 287 7.10 7.11 -6.34
CA ALA A 287 8.01 8.25 -6.21
C ALA A 287 8.46 8.85 -7.55
N GLY A 288 8.49 8.06 -8.63
CA GLY A 288 8.77 8.55 -9.97
C GLY A 288 7.70 9.47 -10.57
N TYR A 289 6.52 9.53 -9.95
CA TYR A 289 5.35 10.26 -10.45
C TYR A 289 5.00 11.52 -9.64
N VAL A 290 5.82 11.93 -8.66
CA VAL A 290 5.58 13.11 -7.81
C VAL A 290 5.16 14.36 -8.61
N PRO A 291 5.79 14.73 -9.75
CA PRO A 291 5.36 15.89 -10.52
C PRO A 291 3.94 15.81 -11.11
N ARG A 292 3.37 14.61 -11.17
CA ARG A 292 2.03 14.35 -11.72
C ARG A 292 1.00 14.01 -10.64
N PHE A 293 1.32 14.11 -9.36
CA PHE A 293 0.41 13.74 -8.27
C PHE A 293 -0.92 14.50 -8.32
N ALA A 294 -0.90 15.78 -8.72
CA ALA A 294 -2.12 16.56 -8.86
C ALA A 294 -3.07 15.99 -9.93
N GLU A 295 -2.53 15.48 -11.06
CA GLU A 295 -3.30 14.81 -12.12
C GLU A 295 -4.02 13.57 -11.57
N GLY A 296 -3.26 12.66 -10.97
CA GLY A 296 -3.81 11.41 -10.45
C GLY A 296 -4.78 11.65 -9.29
N GLY A 297 -4.45 12.59 -8.39
CA GLY A 297 -5.31 12.95 -7.26
C GLY A 297 -6.66 13.52 -7.72
N ALA A 298 -6.66 14.40 -8.72
CA ALA A 298 -7.90 14.95 -9.29
C ALA A 298 -8.77 13.87 -9.92
N ALA A 299 -8.19 12.94 -10.71
CA ALA A 299 -8.93 11.85 -11.33
C ALA A 299 -9.56 10.92 -10.28
N VAL A 300 -8.77 10.51 -9.27
CA VAL A 300 -9.26 9.64 -8.19
C VAL A 300 -10.36 10.33 -7.38
N ALA A 301 -10.17 11.61 -7.00
CA ALA A 301 -11.17 12.37 -6.28
C ALA A 301 -12.47 12.52 -7.08
N GLN A 302 -12.38 12.76 -8.39
CA GLN A 302 -13.54 12.82 -9.28
C GLN A 302 -14.31 11.49 -9.26
N TRP A 303 -13.65 10.35 -9.45
CA TRP A 303 -14.31 9.04 -9.47
C TRP A 303 -14.96 8.67 -8.14
N ILE A 304 -14.37 9.10 -7.02
CA ILE A 304 -14.98 8.96 -5.69
C ILE A 304 -16.23 9.82 -5.58
N GLY A 305 -16.16 11.09 -5.99
CA GLY A 305 -17.30 12.01 -6.00
C GLY A 305 -18.45 11.54 -6.90
N GLU A 306 -18.14 10.85 -7.99
CA GLU A 306 -19.13 10.23 -8.90
C GLU A 306 -19.67 8.88 -8.36
N GLY A 307 -19.16 8.38 -7.23
CA GLY A 307 -19.54 7.07 -6.68
C GLY A 307 -19.03 5.87 -7.49
N ARG A 308 -18.06 6.08 -8.39
CA ARG A 308 -17.45 5.05 -9.25
C ARG A 308 -16.25 4.37 -8.64
N LEU A 309 -15.66 4.96 -7.61
CA LEU A 309 -14.53 4.43 -6.87
C LEU A 309 -14.83 4.46 -5.37
N ARG A 310 -14.89 3.28 -4.77
CA ARG A 310 -15.06 3.11 -3.33
C ARG A 310 -13.71 2.84 -2.68
N VAL A 311 -13.45 3.47 -1.54
CA VAL A 311 -12.23 3.28 -0.76
C VAL A 311 -12.61 2.92 0.68
N ASP A 312 -12.17 1.74 1.10
CA ASP A 312 -12.37 1.27 2.46
C ASP A 312 -11.07 1.43 3.27
N GLU A 313 -11.21 1.91 4.50
CA GLU A 313 -10.13 2.05 5.47
C GLU A 313 -10.40 1.17 6.68
N ASP A 314 -9.39 0.42 7.11
CA ASP A 314 -9.37 -0.34 8.36
C ASP A 314 -8.63 0.53 9.39
N ILE A 315 -9.38 1.28 10.20
CA ILE A 315 -8.82 2.21 11.17
C ILE A 315 -8.65 1.48 12.49
N GLN A 316 -7.40 1.34 12.93
CA GLN A 316 -7.01 0.87 14.25
C GLN A 316 -6.68 2.06 15.13
N HIS A 317 -6.87 1.97 16.44
CA HIS A 317 -6.74 3.09 17.36
C HIS A 317 -5.64 2.83 18.40
N GLY A 318 -4.94 3.91 18.76
CA GLY A 318 -3.93 3.93 19.82
C GLY A 318 -2.55 3.48 19.35
N LEU A 319 -1.53 4.30 19.65
CA LEU A 319 -0.15 4.04 19.26
C LEU A 319 0.41 2.77 19.91
N GLU A 320 -0.07 2.41 21.10
CA GLU A 320 0.25 1.17 21.82
C GLU A 320 -0.13 -0.10 21.06
N ASN A 321 -1.06 0.00 20.11
CA ASN A 321 -1.52 -1.08 19.27
C ASN A 321 -0.77 -1.17 17.92
N ALA A 322 0.27 -0.34 17.70
CA ALA A 322 0.99 -0.24 16.43
C ALA A 322 1.50 -1.60 15.92
N TYR A 323 2.08 -2.43 16.80
CA TYR A 323 2.54 -3.76 16.44
C TYR A 323 1.41 -4.66 15.96
N ASP A 324 0.33 -4.80 16.74
CA ASP A 324 -0.79 -5.68 16.41
C ASP A 324 -1.50 -5.20 15.13
N ALA A 325 -1.66 -3.89 14.98
CA ALA A 325 -2.17 -3.28 13.77
C ALA A 325 -1.27 -3.60 12.55
N PHE A 326 0.06 -3.41 12.67
CA PHE A 326 0.99 -3.69 11.58
C PHE A 326 0.96 -5.16 11.13
N MET A 327 0.87 -6.09 12.10
CA MET A 327 0.82 -7.53 11.81
C MET A 327 -0.44 -7.97 11.04
N ARG A 328 -1.53 -7.20 11.07
CA ARG A 328 -2.72 -7.48 10.26
C ARG A 328 -2.44 -7.51 8.76
N LEU A 329 -1.44 -6.75 8.29
CA LEU A 329 -1.02 -6.74 6.88
C LEU A 329 -0.52 -8.12 6.41
N PHE A 330 0.19 -8.84 7.26
CA PHE A 330 0.84 -10.11 6.92
C PHE A 330 -0.04 -11.33 7.19
N THR A 331 -1.03 -11.19 8.09
CA THR A 331 -2.02 -12.23 8.36
C THR A 331 -3.22 -12.14 7.41
N GLY A 332 -3.35 -11.01 6.70
CA GLY A 332 -4.49 -10.71 5.86
C GLY A 332 -5.76 -10.41 6.65
N ALA A 333 -5.65 -9.98 7.90
CA ALA A 333 -6.80 -9.61 8.73
C ALA A 333 -7.33 -8.20 8.43
N ASN A 334 -6.59 -7.38 7.69
CA ASN A 334 -7.02 -6.03 7.30
C ASN A 334 -8.04 -6.06 6.17
N THR A 335 -8.86 -5.02 6.16
CA THR A 335 -9.84 -4.74 5.11
C THR A 335 -9.58 -3.38 4.49
N GLY A 336 -9.16 -3.36 3.21
CA GLY A 336 -8.79 -2.10 2.55
C GLY A 336 -7.48 -1.52 3.09
N LYS A 337 -7.41 -0.18 3.16
CA LYS A 337 -6.22 0.53 3.65
C LYS A 337 -6.15 0.51 5.17
N LEU A 338 -5.04 0.01 5.70
CA LEU A 338 -4.79 0.00 7.14
C LEU A 338 -4.23 1.34 7.60
N VAL A 339 -4.90 1.96 8.55
CA VAL A 339 -4.55 3.25 9.15
C VAL A 339 -4.53 3.12 10.68
N LEU A 340 -3.53 3.69 11.34
CA LEU A 340 -3.50 3.82 12.79
C LEU A 340 -3.89 5.26 13.15
N ALA A 341 -5.01 5.43 13.84
CA ALA A 341 -5.41 6.70 14.43
C ALA A 341 -4.74 6.87 15.79
N VAL A 342 -4.07 8.01 15.98
CA VAL A 342 -3.43 8.41 17.25
C VAL A 342 -4.11 9.67 17.74
N GLU A 343 -4.60 9.62 18.98
CA GLU A 343 -5.32 10.73 19.64
C GLU A 343 -4.44 11.46 20.63
#